data_dfdc285e86b36387fcbb714f3f41e231
#
_entry.id   dfdc285e86b36387fcbb714f3f41e231
#
_cell.length_a   1.000
_cell.length_b   1.000
_cell.length_c   1.000
_cell.angle_alpha   90.00
_cell.angle_beta   90.00
_cell.angle_gamma   90.00
#
_symmetry.space_group_name_H-M   'P 1'
#
loop_
_entity.id
_entity.type
_entity.pdbx_description
1 polymer ?
#
loop_
_entity_poly.entity_id
_entity_poly.type
_entity_poly.pdbx_seq_one_letter_code
_entity_poly.pdbx_strand_id
1 'polypeptide(L)'
;CIHKTVLCVTNKEDAGGIEYAEQHDVPVLVETLDTSLPREERRREHEQRIAKHLDKADIDLIVLSGYMRLLSPDFVERYYPRIVNIHPSLLPAFPGKDAHTDVLASGVRVSGCTVHVVDAGMDTGPILAQRRVPVFSTDTRSQLAKRVQVEEHRLYPEVIDSICSGVQFDLGN
;
A
#
# COMPACT_ATOMS: atom_id res chain seq x y z
N CYS A 1 18.14 -4.56 -7.32
CA CYS A 1 17.07 -3.60 -7.08
C CYS A 1 17.26 -2.40 -8.02
N ILE A 2 16.25 -2.09 -8.82
CA ILE A 2 16.31 -1.02 -9.83
C ILE A 2 15.75 0.28 -9.26
N HIS A 3 14.75 0.20 -8.39
CA HIS A 3 14.18 1.38 -7.75
C HIS A 3 15.07 1.93 -6.64
N LYS A 4 14.95 3.23 -6.39
CA LYS A 4 15.59 3.92 -5.27
C LYS A 4 14.53 4.56 -4.40
N THR A 5 14.47 4.19 -3.12
CA THR A 5 13.62 4.89 -2.15
C THR A 5 14.29 6.19 -1.76
N VAL A 6 13.62 7.32 -2.00
CA VAL A 6 14.16 8.66 -1.77
C VAL A 6 13.50 9.39 -0.61
N LEU A 7 12.34 8.91 -0.15
CA LEU A 7 11.60 9.47 0.98
C LEU A 7 10.71 8.41 1.62
N CYS A 8 10.73 8.33 2.93
CA CYS A 8 9.78 7.59 3.74
C CYS A 8 8.84 8.56 4.44
N VAL A 9 7.54 8.38 4.28
CA VAL A 9 6.52 9.22 4.94
C VAL A 9 5.67 8.37 5.87
N THR A 10 5.48 8.84 7.08
CA THR A 10 4.60 8.19 8.07
C THR A 10 3.75 9.22 8.79
N ASN A 11 2.58 8.81 9.26
CA ASN A 11 1.71 9.61 10.12
C ASN A 11 1.82 9.24 11.62
N LYS A 12 2.77 8.37 11.97
CA LYS A 12 3.01 7.91 13.34
C LYS A 12 4.47 8.10 13.70
N GLU A 13 4.70 8.72 14.86
CA GLU A 13 6.04 8.96 15.40
C GLU A 13 6.78 7.68 15.82
N ASP A 14 6.02 6.63 16.13
CA ASP A 14 6.51 5.31 16.57
C ASP A 14 6.41 4.22 15.50
N ALA A 15 6.29 4.58 14.22
CA ALA A 15 6.20 3.61 13.15
C ALA A 15 7.51 2.82 13.01
N GLY A 16 7.43 1.48 13.01
CA GLY A 16 8.61 0.61 12.90
C GLY A 16 9.42 0.79 11.61
N GLY A 17 8.82 1.35 10.57
CA GLY A 17 9.51 1.69 9.33
C GLY A 17 10.50 2.85 9.45
N ILE A 18 10.40 3.69 10.49
CA ILE A 18 11.30 4.84 10.70
C ILE A 18 12.73 4.35 10.91
N GLU A 19 12.94 3.49 11.89
CA GLU A 19 14.25 2.94 12.19
C GLU A 19 14.86 2.21 10.98
N TYR A 20 14.03 1.47 10.26
CA TYR A 20 14.47 0.76 9.06
C TYR A 20 14.90 1.73 7.93
N ALA A 21 14.15 2.81 7.71
CA ALA A 21 14.49 3.83 6.73
C ALA A 21 15.80 4.56 7.11
N GLU A 22 15.98 4.90 8.38
CA GLU A 22 17.20 5.54 8.89
C GLU A 22 18.43 4.64 8.73
N GLN A 23 18.32 3.32 8.99
CA GLN A 23 19.39 2.34 8.79
C GLN A 23 19.83 2.23 7.31
N HIS A 24 18.98 2.64 6.38
CA HIS A 24 19.24 2.62 4.94
C HIS A 24 19.47 4.00 4.33
N ASP A 25 19.74 5.01 5.17
CA ASP A 25 19.97 6.40 4.75
C ASP A 25 18.81 6.99 3.93
N VAL A 26 17.58 6.56 4.20
CA VAL A 26 16.37 7.11 3.57
C VAL A 26 15.81 8.22 4.45
N PRO A 27 15.67 9.46 3.95
CA PRO A 27 15.05 10.55 4.69
C PRO A 27 13.63 10.18 5.15
N VAL A 28 13.32 10.48 6.41
CA VAL A 28 12.01 10.23 7.01
C VAL A 28 11.26 11.53 7.26
N LEU A 29 10.01 11.57 6.82
CA LEU A 29 9.07 12.63 7.10
C LEU A 29 7.96 12.09 8.00
N VAL A 30 7.82 12.64 9.19
CA VAL A 30 6.70 12.32 10.08
C VAL A 30 5.66 13.43 9.97
N GLU A 31 4.54 13.14 9.33
CA GLU A 31 3.41 14.06 9.15
C GLU A 31 2.20 13.56 9.94
N THR A 32 2.10 14.01 11.18
CA THR A 32 0.95 13.67 12.04
C THR A 32 -0.30 14.43 11.60
N LEU A 33 -1.45 13.85 11.94
CA LEU A 33 -2.74 14.47 11.65
C LEU A 33 -3.11 15.51 12.70
N ASP A 34 -3.61 16.64 12.28
CA ASP A 34 -4.21 17.63 13.17
C ASP A 34 -5.59 17.15 13.64
N THR A 35 -5.64 16.60 14.86
CA THR A 35 -6.87 16.07 15.43
C THR A 35 -7.88 17.14 15.85
N SER A 36 -7.50 18.43 15.85
CA SER A 36 -8.40 19.55 16.13
C SER A 36 -9.33 19.86 14.97
N LEU A 37 -8.96 19.46 13.74
CA LEU A 37 -9.75 19.70 12.54
C LEU A 37 -10.86 18.64 12.33
N PRO A 38 -11.96 18.99 11.69
CA PRO A 38 -12.96 18.04 11.20
C PRO A 38 -12.32 16.99 10.28
N ARG A 39 -12.91 15.79 10.23
CA ARG A 39 -12.30 14.61 9.55
C ARG A 39 -11.87 14.91 8.11
N GLU A 40 -12.72 15.57 7.32
CA GLU A 40 -12.43 15.85 5.91
C GLU A 40 -11.36 16.93 5.73
N GLU A 41 -11.41 17.99 6.53
CA GLU A 41 -10.40 19.05 6.52
C GLU A 41 -9.05 18.52 6.99
N ARG A 42 -9.03 17.69 8.03
CA ARG A 42 -7.84 17.00 8.54
C ARG A 42 -7.17 16.15 7.47
N ARG A 43 -7.96 15.40 6.68
CA ARG A 43 -7.44 14.59 5.58
C ARG A 43 -6.82 15.45 4.50
N ARG A 44 -7.53 16.47 4.03
CA ARG A 44 -7.05 17.37 2.98
C ARG A 44 -5.79 18.12 3.39
N GLU A 45 -5.77 18.67 4.60
CA GLU A 45 -4.61 19.39 5.13
C GLU A 45 -3.38 18.48 5.24
N HIS A 46 -3.55 17.27 5.76
CA HIS A 46 -2.50 16.27 5.86
C HIS A 46 -1.95 15.89 4.46
N GLU A 47 -2.82 15.60 3.52
CA GLU A 47 -2.44 15.25 2.15
C GLU A 47 -1.75 16.41 1.42
N GLN A 48 -2.17 17.65 1.65
CA GLN A 48 -1.51 18.84 1.08
C GLN A 48 -0.07 18.99 1.62
N ARG A 49 0.15 18.74 2.90
CA ARG A 49 1.51 18.76 3.47
C ARG A 49 2.38 17.67 2.85
N ILE A 50 1.87 16.46 2.75
CA ILE A 50 2.58 15.36 2.10
C ILE A 50 2.90 15.70 0.65
N ALA A 51 1.92 16.20 -0.12
CA ALA A 51 2.10 16.53 -1.53
C ALA A 51 3.23 17.55 -1.77
N LYS A 52 3.36 18.56 -0.91
CA LYS A 52 4.47 19.52 -1.00
C LYS A 52 5.85 18.87 -0.91
N HIS A 53 5.99 17.88 -0.04
CA HIS A 53 7.24 17.14 0.10
C HIS A 53 7.49 16.17 -1.07
N LEU A 54 6.45 15.52 -1.56
CA LEU A 54 6.54 14.64 -2.74
C LEU A 54 6.97 15.43 -3.99
N ASP A 55 6.35 16.57 -4.23
CA ASP A 55 6.69 17.43 -5.37
C ASP A 55 8.12 17.95 -5.29
N LYS A 56 8.57 18.37 -4.10
CA LYS A 56 9.94 18.82 -3.88
C LYS A 56 10.98 17.70 -4.09
N ALA A 57 10.60 16.46 -3.78
CA ALA A 57 11.49 15.31 -3.92
C ALA A 57 11.47 14.69 -5.32
N ASP A 58 10.66 15.22 -6.24
CA ASP A 58 10.52 14.76 -7.64
C ASP A 58 10.24 13.25 -7.72
N ILE A 59 9.16 12.82 -7.09
CA ILE A 59 8.81 11.40 -6.91
C ILE A 59 8.20 10.82 -8.20
N ASP A 60 8.74 9.70 -8.67
CA ASP A 60 8.20 8.95 -9.81
C ASP A 60 7.05 8.01 -9.40
N LEU A 61 7.13 7.43 -8.22
CA LEU A 61 6.18 6.42 -7.73
C LEU A 61 5.92 6.56 -6.24
N ILE A 62 4.68 6.47 -5.84
CA ILE A 62 4.23 6.42 -4.45
C ILE A 62 3.86 4.99 -4.11
N VAL A 63 4.52 4.42 -3.12
CA VAL A 63 4.32 3.05 -2.66
C VAL A 63 3.64 3.07 -1.29
N LEU A 64 2.42 2.58 -1.21
CA LEU A 64 1.70 2.43 0.06
C LEU A 64 2.05 1.09 0.71
N SER A 65 2.35 1.11 1.98
CA SER A 65 2.60 -0.09 2.78
C SER A 65 1.93 0.05 4.14
N GLY A 66 0.89 -0.74 4.38
CA GLY A 66 0.11 -0.68 5.61
C GLY A 66 -0.61 0.66 5.83
N TYR A 67 -0.81 1.44 4.80
CA TYR A 67 -1.54 2.70 4.87
C TYR A 67 -3.04 2.43 4.86
N MET A 68 -3.67 2.49 6.05
CA MET A 68 -5.04 2.06 6.30
C MET A 68 -6.08 3.19 6.17
N ARG A 69 -5.75 4.24 5.43
CA ARG A 69 -6.62 5.41 5.23
C ARG A 69 -6.97 5.53 3.75
N LEU A 70 -8.21 5.90 3.47
CA LEU A 70 -8.58 6.29 2.10
C LEU A 70 -7.92 7.64 1.77
N LEU A 71 -7.25 7.67 0.64
CA LEU A 71 -6.77 8.92 0.05
C LEU A 71 -7.95 9.69 -0.54
N SER A 72 -7.86 11.03 -0.50
CA SER A 72 -8.88 11.86 -1.14
C SER A 72 -8.85 11.68 -2.67
N PRO A 73 -10.00 11.87 -3.36
CA PRO A 73 -10.02 11.86 -4.81
C PRO A 73 -9.04 12.83 -5.44
N ASP A 74 -8.90 14.02 -4.89
CA ASP A 74 -7.99 15.06 -5.37
C ASP A 74 -6.52 14.61 -5.32
N PHE A 75 -6.11 13.96 -4.22
CA PHE A 75 -4.76 13.41 -4.08
C PHE A 75 -4.52 12.26 -5.07
N VAL A 76 -5.48 11.36 -5.19
CA VAL A 76 -5.39 10.23 -6.13
C VAL A 76 -5.31 10.73 -7.56
N GLU A 77 -6.18 11.64 -7.99
CA GLU A 77 -6.18 12.21 -9.34
C GLU A 77 -4.85 12.87 -9.70
N ARG A 78 -4.27 13.60 -8.74
CA ARG A 78 -2.97 14.27 -8.94
C ARG A 78 -1.84 13.31 -9.28
N TYR A 79 -1.82 12.14 -8.66
CA TYR A 79 -0.71 11.18 -8.78
C TYR A 79 -1.05 9.93 -9.58
N TYR A 80 -2.31 9.74 -9.99
CA TYR A 80 -2.71 8.59 -10.81
C TYR A 80 -1.95 8.56 -12.15
N PRO A 81 -1.47 7.42 -12.61
CA PRO A 81 -1.52 6.06 -12.02
C PRO A 81 -0.28 5.70 -11.18
N ARG A 82 0.39 6.65 -10.57
CA ARG A 82 1.69 6.51 -9.88
C ARG A 82 1.56 6.21 -8.37
N ILE A 83 0.42 5.71 -7.93
CA ILE A 83 0.23 5.24 -6.55
C ILE A 83 -0.08 3.76 -6.61
N VAL A 84 0.72 2.95 -5.91
CA VAL A 84 0.52 1.51 -5.81
C VAL A 84 0.35 1.08 -4.36
N ASN A 85 -0.40 0.01 -4.15
CA ASN A 85 -0.64 -0.59 -2.85
C ASN A 85 -0.55 -2.11 -2.95
N ILE A 86 -0.27 -2.76 -1.84
CA ILE A 86 -0.39 -4.20 -1.70
C ILE A 86 -1.51 -4.53 -0.71
N HIS A 87 -2.42 -5.42 -1.10
CA HIS A 87 -3.56 -5.85 -0.30
C HIS A 87 -3.47 -7.35 0.00
N PRO A 88 -3.72 -7.77 1.25
CA PRO A 88 -3.50 -9.15 1.68
C PRO A 88 -4.67 -10.09 1.34
N SER A 89 -5.19 -10.01 0.13
CA SER A 89 -6.14 -10.96 -0.45
C SER A 89 -5.99 -11.03 -1.96
N LEU A 90 -6.65 -11.98 -2.59
CA LEU A 90 -6.77 -12.09 -4.04
C LEU A 90 -7.93 -11.20 -4.52
N LEU A 91 -7.67 -9.91 -4.69
CA LEU A 91 -8.69 -8.96 -5.19
C LEU A 91 -9.28 -9.45 -6.54
N PRO A 92 -10.56 -9.22 -6.79
CA PRO A 92 -11.52 -8.38 -6.04
C PRO A 92 -12.13 -9.03 -4.80
N ALA A 93 -11.72 -10.25 -4.45
CA ALA A 93 -12.21 -10.93 -3.26
C ALA A 93 -11.62 -10.31 -1.97
N PHE A 94 -12.44 -10.22 -0.94
CA PHE A 94 -12.06 -9.78 0.40
C PHE A 94 -11.36 -8.41 0.44
N PRO A 95 -11.98 -7.36 -0.09
CA PRO A 95 -11.49 -5.99 0.07
C PRO A 95 -11.64 -5.53 1.53
N GLY A 96 -10.99 -4.41 1.90
CA GLY A 96 -11.16 -3.79 3.20
C GLY A 96 -10.10 -4.16 4.23
N LYS A 97 -10.36 -3.81 5.49
CA LYS A 97 -9.33 -3.74 6.52
C LYS A 97 -8.91 -5.08 7.14
N ASP A 98 -9.78 -6.08 7.14
CA ASP A 98 -9.51 -7.36 7.82
C ASP A 98 -9.74 -8.57 6.92
N ALA A 99 -9.08 -8.54 5.76
CA ALA A 99 -9.19 -9.59 4.76
C ALA A 99 -8.88 -10.99 5.30
N HIS A 100 -7.93 -11.14 6.21
CA HIS A 100 -7.59 -12.45 6.79
C HIS A 100 -8.74 -13.06 7.59
N THR A 101 -9.44 -12.27 8.41
CA THR A 101 -10.63 -12.73 9.14
C THR A 101 -11.74 -13.13 8.18
N ASP A 102 -11.98 -12.32 7.16
CA ASP A 102 -13.03 -12.59 6.15
C ASP A 102 -12.72 -13.84 5.35
N VAL A 103 -11.45 -14.04 4.95
CA VAL A 103 -10.98 -15.27 4.28
C VAL A 103 -11.24 -16.52 5.14
N LEU A 104 -10.85 -16.49 6.40
CA LEU A 104 -11.06 -17.62 7.31
C LEU A 104 -12.55 -17.91 7.54
N ALA A 105 -13.36 -16.87 7.70
CA ALA A 105 -14.81 -17.00 7.88
C ALA A 105 -15.51 -17.58 6.65
N SER A 106 -15.00 -17.32 5.45
CA SER A 106 -15.58 -17.81 4.19
C SER A 106 -15.32 -19.28 3.90
N GLY A 107 -14.32 -19.88 4.56
CA GLY A 107 -13.94 -21.28 4.32
C GLY A 107 -13.23 -21.55 2.99
N VAL A 108 -12.78 -20.52 2.28
CA VAL A 108 -11.97 -20.70 1.04
C VAL A 108 -10.64 -21.35 1.36
N ARG A 109 -10.12 -22.11 0.41
CA ARG A 109 -8.85 -22.85 0.55
C ARG A 109 -7.64 -22.14 -0.03
N VAL A 110 -7.86 -21.00 -0.67
CA VAL A 110 -6.80 -20.20 -1.31
C VAL A 110 -7.03 -18.75 -0.97
N SER A 111 -5.96 -18.06 -0.56
CA SER A 111 -5.88 -16.62 -0.43
C SER A 111 -4.59 -16.13 -1.08
N GLY A 112 -4.12 -14.96 -0.75
CA GLY A 112 -2.88 -14.41 -1.29
C GLY A 112 -2.75 -12.93 -1.07
N CYS A 113 -2.01 -12.29 -1.95
CA CYS A 113 -1.85 -10.85 -1.97
C CYS A 113 -1.97 -10.29 -3.39
N THR A 114 -2.32 -9.02 -3.48
CA THR A 114 -2.50 -8.30 -4.73
C THR A 114 -1.77 -6.97 -4.68
N VAL A 115 -0.92 -6.70 -5.67
CA VAL A 115 -0.40 -5.36 -5.93
C VAL A 115 -1.29 -4.70 -6.97
N HIS A 116 -1.77 -3.50 -6.69
CA HIS A 116 -2.69 -2.76 -7.56
C HIS A 116 -2.37 -1.27 -7.58
N VAL A 117 -2.79 -0.61 -8.65
CA VAL A 117 -2.82 0.85 -8.72
C VAL A 117 -3.96 1.35 -7.84
N VAL A 118 -3.71 2.42 -7.10
CA VAL A 118 -4.72 3.04 -6.25
C VAL A 118 -5.55 4.02 -7.07
N ASP A 119 -6.87 3.82 -7.06
CA ASP A 119 -7.87 4.75 -7.58
C ASP A 119 -8.66 5.40 -6.44
N ALA A 120 -9.71 6.13 -6.77
CA ALA A 120 -10.55 6.81 -5.77
C ALA A 120 -11.41 5.86 -4.91
N GLY A 121 -11.51 4.58 -5.29
CA GLY A 121 -12.24 3.56 -4.55
C GLY A 121 -11.38 2.83 -3.52
N MET A 122 -12.01 1.90 -2.79
CA MET A 122 -11.32 1.04 -1.84
C MET A 122 -10.96 -0.29 -2.52
N ASP A 123 -9.66 -0.52 -2.75
CA ASP A 123 -9.13 -1.76 -3.35
C ASP A 123 -9.75 -2.10 -4.72
N THR A 124 -10.09 -1.08 -5.51
CA THR A 124 -10.80 -1.20 -6.79
C THR A 124 -9.94 -0.89 -8.01
N GLY A 125 -8.73 -0.38 -7.82
CA GLY A 125 -7.86 -0.01 -8.93
C GLY A 125 -7.30 -1.19 -9.73
N PRO A 126 -6.68 -0.93 -10.89
CA PRO A 126 -6.12 -1.96 -11.75
C PRO A 126 -5.13 -2.87 -11.04
N ILE A 127 -5.30 -4.19 -11.21
CA ILE A 127 -4.42 -5.22 -10.63
C ILE A 127 -3.17 -5.34 -11.48
N LEU A 128 -2.00 -5.23 -10.84
CA LEU A 128 -0.71 -5.37 -11.49
C LEU A 128 -0.17 -6.81 -11.38
N ALA A 129 -0.25 -7.41 -10.20
CA ALA A 129 0.22 -8.77 -9.95
C ALA A 129 -0.42 -9.37 -8.69
N GLN A 130 -0.46 -10.70 -8.64
CA GLN A 130 -0.97 -11.45 -7.48
C GLN A 130 -0.09 -12.66 -7.18
N ARG A 131 -0.06 -13.05 -5.90
CA ARG A 131 0.52 -14.31 -5.43
C ARG A 131 -0.51 -15.06 -4.60
N ARG A 132 -0.55 -16.38 -4.76
CA ARG A 132 -1.48 -17.28 -4.07
C ARG A 132 -0.79 -17.96 -2.90
N VAL A 133 -1.54 -18.18 -1.82
CA VAL A 133 -1.13 -19.02 -0.68
C VAL A 133 -2.26 -19.98 -0.31
N PRO A 134 -1.95 -21.18 0.21
CA PRO A 134 -2.97 -22.08 0.72
C PRO A 134 -3.56 -21.55 2.03
N VAL A 135 -4.83 -21.83 2.25
CA VAL A 135 -5.54 -21.62 3.53
C VAL A 135 -5.89 -22.97 4.10
N PHE A 136 -5.44 -23.23 5.32
CA PHE A 136 -5.72 -24.49 6.02
C PHE A 136 -6.87 -24.31 7.00
N SER A 137 -7.68 -25.37 7.19
CA SER A 137 -8.83 -25.34 8.11
C SER A 137 -8.46 -25.07 9.57
N THR A 138 -7.18 -25.30 9.91
CA THR A 138 -6.63 -25.07 11.26
C THR A 138 -5.93 -23.73 11.41
N ASP A 139 -5.88 -22.91 10.35
CA ASP A 139 -5.20 -21.63 10.40
C ASP A 139 -5.86 -20.67 11.40
N THR A 140 -5.02 -20.06 12.22
CA THR A 140 -5.37 -18.82 12.91
C THR A 140 -5.15 -17.64 11.98
N ARG A 141 -5.77 -16.49 12.30
CA ARG A 141 -5.54 -15.23 11.57
C ARG A 141 -4.04 -14.89 11.46
N SER A 142 -3.30 -15.07 12.55
CA SER A 142 -1.87 -14.80 12.60
C SER A 142 -1.06 -15.73 11.69
N GLN A 143 -1.41 -17.01 11.63
CA GLN A 143 -0.72 -17.98 10.77
C GLN A 143 -0.94 -17.67 9.29
N LEU A 144 -2.18 -17.37 8.90
CA LEU A 144 -2.50 -16.96 7.53
C LEU A 144 -1.80 -15.64 7.17
N ALA A 145 -1.86 -14.64 8.05
CA ALA A 145 -1.22 -13.34 7.84
C ALA A 145 0.30 -13.47 7.61
N LYS A 146 0.99 -14.29 8.40
CA LYS A 146 2.44 -14.55 8.23
C LYS A 146 2.75 -15.21 6.90
N ARG A 147 1.92 -16.17 6.47
CA ARG A 147 2.10 -16.86 5.18
C ARG A 147 1.91 -15.92 4.01
N VAL A 148 0.88 -15.07 4.04
CA VAL A 148 0.63 -14.05 3.03
C VAL A 148 1.76 -13.02 3.01
N GLN A 149 2.23 -12.56 4.18
CA GLN A 149 3.30 -11.58 4.29
C GLN A 149 4.60 -12.02 3.64
N VAL A 150 4.94 -13.31 3.70
CA VAL A 150 6.12 -13.84 2.99
C VAL A 150 6.02 -13.59 1.48
N GLU A 151 4.83 -13.81 0.91
CA GLU A 151 4.63 -13.57 -0.53
C GLU A 151 4.52 -12.07 -0.86
N GLU A 152 3.97 -11.25 0.04
CA GLU A 152 3.98 -9.78 -0.11
C GLU A 152 5.41 -9.24 -0.21
N HIS A 153 6.30 -9.69 0.67
CA HIS A 153 7.71 -9.25 0.70
C HIS A 153 8.50 -9.69 -0.55
N ARG A 154 8.04 -10.71 -1.26
CA ARG A 154 8.62 -11.14 -2.53
C ARG A 154 8.01 -10.38 -3.71
N LEU A 155 6.70 -10.32 -3.76
CA LEU A 155 5.96 -9.75 -4.89
C LEU A 155 6.12 -8.24 -5.02
N TYR A 156 6.02 -7.51 -3.89
CA TYR A 156 5.98 -6.06 -3.93
C TYR A 156 7.26 -5.44 -4.50
N PRO A 157 8.46 -5.82 -4.06
CA PRO A 157 9.70 -5.32 -4.66
C PRO A 157 9.84 -5.69 -6.15
N GLU A 158 9.41 -6.89 -6.56
CA GLU A 158 9.45 -7.31 -7.96
C GLU A 158 8.59 -6.40 -8.85
N VAL A 159 7.38 -6.07 -8.39
CA VAL A 159 6.47 -5.18 -9.13
C VAL A 159 7.00 -3.76 -9.18
N ILE A 160 7.51 -3.24 -8.06
CA ILE A 160 8.11 -1.90 -8.00
C ILE A 160 9.30 -1.80 -8.96
N ASP A 161 10.20 -2.77 -8.95
CA ASP A 161 11.33 -2.82 -9.89
C ASP A 161 10.87 -2.88 -11.34
N SER A 162 9.82 -3.63 -11.63
CA SER A 162 9.23 -3.71 -12.98
C SER A 162 8.68 -2.37 -13.44
N ILE A 163 7.95 -1.66 -12.59
CA ILE A 163 7.44 -0.31 -12.89
C ILE A 163 8.60 0.65 -13.14
N CYS A 164 9.60 0.67 -12.26
CA CYS A 164 10.75 1.58 -12.37
C CYS A 164 11.67 1.27 -13.55
N SER A 165 11.64 0.05 -14.09
CA SER A 165 12.34 -0.32 -15.33
C SER A 165 11.54 -0.07 -16.61
N GLY A 166 10.35 0.54 -16.51
CA GLY A 166 9.53 0.92 -17.65
C GLY A 166 8.64 -0.18 -18.20
N VAL A 167 8.42 -1.27 -17.46
CA VAL A 167 7.42 -2.28 -17.83
C VAL A 167 6.04 -1.64 -17.79
N GLN A 168 5.32 -1.73 -18.91
CA GLN A 168 3.96 -1.25 -18.99
C GLN A 168 2.99 -2.35 -18.55
N PHE A 169 2.08 -2.01 -17.65
CA PHE A 169 0.98 -2.86 -17.23
C PHE A 169 -0.30 -2.44 -17.93
N ASP A 170 -1.15 -3.42 -18.26
CA ASP A 170 -2.51 -3.14 -18.72
C ASP A 170 -3.35 -2.62 -17.55
N LEU A 171 -3.69 -1.35 -17.60
CA LEU A 171 -4.47 -0.70 -16.54
C LEU A 171 -5.98 -0.83 -16.77
N GLY A 172 -6.39 -1.53 -17.86
CA GLY A 172 -7.80 -1.64 -18.24
C GLY A 172 -8.38 -0.27 -18.65
N ASN A 173 -8.98 -0.20 -19.80
CA ASN A 173 -9.75 0.99 -20.24
C ASN A 173 -11.18 0.91 -19.72
#